data_9c8da798c4a838cf8f16eb537dc7da3f
#
_entry.id   9c8da798c4a838cf8f16eb537dc7da3f
#
_cell.length_a   1.000
_cell.length_b   1.000
_cell.length_c   1.000
_cell.angle_alpha   90.00
_cell.angle_beta   90.00
_cell.angle_gamma   90.00
#
_symmetry.space_group_name_H-M   'P 1'
#
loop_
_entity.id
_entity.type
_entity.pdbx_description
1 polymer ?
#
loop_
_entity_poly.entity_id
_entity_poly.type
_entity_poly.pdbx_seq_one_letter_code
_entity_poly.pdbx_strand_id
1 'polypeptide(L)'
;MRYISTRGSADHARSFSDILLEGLAPDGGLYLPESYPVLTAGDLEELRDVLENEGYAALAARVLALYIDDIPAEDLSAITARAYRTPAFSDPAIVPVSHLPGGLWIAHLSNGPTAAFKDMAMQLLGELFEYELGRRGDWLTIVGATSGDTGSSAEYALRGRPGLSVVMLTPAGRMTAFQRAQMFSLLDENIVNVAVDGVFDDCQDLVKAVNMDPAFKAAWHIGAVNSINWARLLAQVVYYVATWLRVTSAIAEGGAEDSAGREREGSRALDEAPLPPVNVVVPSGNFGNVCAAHIARQMGVPLGALVVATNENDVLDEFFRTGVYRPRSSAQTLATSSPSMDISKASNFERFVFDLLGRDAARTAGLFGEALARDGFFDLSETAEFAALRQTFGFASGTSSHSDRLEEIRRTEDEDAYLIDPHTADGVHVARALCSGLDGPLVVMETALPVKFAETILEATGHMPPVPARFEGVEGGAQRLVEMPNDAAALRALIEERVKRGA
;
A
#
# COMPACT_ATOMS: atom_id res chain seq x y z
N MET A 1 -8.48 8.45 20.23
CA MET A 1 -7.63 9.09 19.18
C MET A 1 -8.46 10.07 18.36
N ARG A 2 -7.92 11.25 18.06
CA ARG A 2 -8.60 12.25 17.23
C ARG A 2 -7.92 12.33 15.87
N TYR A 3 -8.69 12.49 14.80
CA TYR A 3 -8.19 12.57 13.43
C TYR A 3 -8.47 13.93 12.83
N ILE A 4 -7.46 14.53 12.21
CA ILE A 4 -7.50 15.86 11.60
C ILE A 4 -7.24 15.76 10.09
N SER A 5 -7.69 16.76 9.34
CA SER A 5 -7.35 16.90 7.93
C SER A 5 -5.97 17.57 7.75
N THR A 6 -5.22 17.14 6.73
CA THR A 6 -3.97 17.80 6.32
C THR A 6 -4.15 19.25 5.85
N ARG A 7 -5.39 19.68 5.55
CA ARG A 7 -5.71 21.04 5.04
C ARG A 7 -6.68 21.82 5.93
N GLY A 8 -7.25 21.16 6.96
CA GLY A 8 -8.32 21.71 7.77
C GLY A 8 -7.90 22.09 9.18
N SER A 9 -8.82 22.76 9.90
CA SER A 9 -8.65 23.08 11.32
C SER A 9 -8.83 21.82 12.18
N ALA A 10 -8.05 21.73 13.26
CA ALA A 10 -8.19 20.70 14.28
C ALA A 10 -9.54 20.73 15.03
N ASP A 11 -10.30 21.84 14.91
CA ASP A 11 -11.63 21.99 15.53
C ASP A 11 -12.68 21.01 15.01
N HIS A 12 -12.43 20.39 13.85
CA HIS A 12 -13.29 19.41 13.20
C HIS A 12 -12.72 17.98 13.26
N ALA A 13 -12.01 17.65 14.34
CA ALA A 13 -11.46 16.31 14.50
C ALA A 13 -12.56 15.22 14.55
N ARG A 14 -12.27 14.08 13.93
CA ARG A 14 -13.18 12.93 13.77
C ARG A 14 -12.71 11.73 14.58
N SER A 15 -13.59 10.77 14.79
CA SER A 15 -13.24 9.44 15.28
C SER A 15 -12.71 8.54 14.16
N PHE A 16 -12.12 7.39 14.51
CA PHE A 16 -11.68 6.42 13.50
C PHE A 16 -12.84 5.87 12.68
N SER A 17 -13.94 5.50 13.33
CA SER A 17 -15.13 4.94 12.66
C SER A 17 -15.80 5.92 11.70
N ASP A 18 -15.68 7.24 11.95
CA ASP A 18 -16.19 8.24 11.01
C ASP A 18 -15.31 8.32 9.76
N ILE A 19 -14.00 8.45 9.92
CA ILE A 19 -13.07 8.59 8.79
C ILE A 19 -12.91 7.31 7.98
N LEU A 20 -13.18 6.15 8.58
CA LEU A 20 -13.17 4.86 7.90
C LEU A 20 -14.11 4.86 6.68
N LEU A 21 -15.34 5.35 6.87
CA LEU A 21 -16.36 5.40 5.83
C LEU A 21 -16.24 6.66 4.95
N GLU A 22 -15.82 7.79 5.51
CA GLU A 22 -15.65 9.03 4.74
C GLU A 22 -14.49 8.93 3.74
N GLY A 23 -13.37 8.37 4.15
CA GLY A 23 -12.16 8.17 3.35
C GLY A 23 -11.36 9.45 3.04
N LEU A 24 -12.02 10.53 2.65
CA LEU A 24 -11.45 11.85 2.31
C LEU A 24 -12.12 12.93 3.15
N ALA A 25 -11.32 13.89 3.64
CA ALA A 25 -11.87 15.02 4.39
C ALA A 25 -12.70 15.96 3.48
N PRO A 26 -13.74 16.64 4.03
CA PRO A 26 -14.60 17.53 3.24
C PRO A 26 -13.88 18.70 2.58
N ASP A 27 -12.73 19.12 3.12
CA ASP A 27 -11.86 20.16 2.56
C ASP A 27 -10.91 19.66 1.46
N GLY A 28 -11.02 18.37 1.11
CA GLY A 28 -10.16 17.69 0.14
C GLY A 28 -8.79 17.29 0.67
N GLY A 29 -8.52 17.49 1.96
CA GLY A 29 -7.33 17.01 2.65
C GLY A 29 -7.42 15.54 3.05
N LEU A 30 -6.33 15.00 3.55
CA LEU A 30 -6.22 13.62 3.97
C LEU A 30 -6.28 13.51 5.50
N TYR A 31 -6.90 12.45 6.01
CA TYR A 31 -6.94 12.23 7.45
C TYR A 31 -5.61 11.66 7.99
N LEU A 32 -5.19 12.20 9.13
CA LEU A 32 -4.09 11.76 9.98
C LEU A 32 -4.52 11.85 11.45
N PRO A 33 -3.93 11.05 12.37
CA PRO A 33 -4.14 11.28 13.79
C PRO A 33 -3.53 12.63 14.21
N GLU A 34 -4.10 13.27 15.20
CA GLU A 34 -3.62 14.55 15.74
C GLU A 34 -2.17 14.45 16.25
N SER A 35 -1.78 13.28 16.75
CA SER A 35 -0.39 12.94 17.09
C SER A 35 -0.15 11.45 16.88
N TYR A 36 1.09 11.09 16.59
CA TYR A 36 1.46 9.67 16.54
C TYR A 36 1.70 9.13 17.96
N PRO A 37 1.22 7.92 18.30
CA PRO A 37 1.63 7.23 19.51
C PRO A 37 3.13 6.97 19.48
N VAL A 38 3.78 7.00 20.64
CA VAL A 38 5.22 6.76 20.75
C VAL A 38 5.44 5.44 21.49
N LEU A 39 6.20 4.55 20.88
CA LEU A 39 6.60 3.27 21.44
C LEU A 39 7.95 3.42 22.14
N THR A 40 8.04 2.93 23.36
CA THR A 40 9.31 2.77 24.09
C THR A 40 10.01 1.47 23.69
N ALA A 41 11.26 1.28 24.11
CA ALA A 41 11.95 0.00 23.90
C ALA A 41 11.18 -1.16 24.58
N GLY A 42 10.59 -0.93 25.77
CA GLY A 42 9.76 -1.93 26.44
C GLY A 42 8.51 -2.31 25.66
N ASP A 43 7.83 -1.32 25.07
CA ASP A 43 6.65 -1.58 24.21
C ASP A 43 7.04 -2.41 22.97
N LEU A 44 8.21 -2.15 22.38
CA LEU A 44 8.71 -2.92 21.22
C LEU A 44 9.03 -4.37 21.61
N GLU A 45 9.58 -4.62 22.80
CA GLU A 45 9.79 -5.98 23.30
C GLU A 45 8.46 -6.70 23.59
N GLU A 46 7.48 -6.03 24.21
CA GLU A 46 6.15 -6.61 24.37
C GLU A 46 5.51 -6.97 23.02
N LEU A 47 5.66 -6.12 21.99
CA LEU A 47 5.17 -6.41 20.65
C LEU A 47 5.93 -7.57 20.01
N ARG A 48 7.21 -7.77 20.33
CA ARG A 48 8.00 -8.94 19.90
C ARG A 48 7.43 -10.22 20.50
N ASP A 49 7.24 -10.23 21.81
CA ASP A 49 6.63 -11.36 22.53
C ASP A 49 5.26 -11.73 21.95
N VAL A 50 4.43 -10.73 21.66
CA VAL A 50 3.12 -10.94 21.01
C VAL A 50 3.28 -11.54 19.60
N LEU A 51 4.19 -11.01 18.78
CA LEU A 51 4.41 -11.54 17.43
C LEU A 51 4.90 -12.98 17.43
N GLU A 52 5.81 -13.33 18.33
CA GLU A 52 6.41 -14.66 18.44
C GLU A 52 5.46 -15.70 19.03
N ASN A 53 4.68 -15.33 20.05
CA ASN A 53 3.84 -16.28 20.78
C ASN A 53 2.38 -16.32 20.29
N GLU A 54 1.84 -15.20 19.77
CA GLU A 54 0.44 -15.06 19.38
C GLU A 54 0.27 -14.81 17.85
N GLY A 55 1.34 -14.40 17.18
CA GLY A 55 1.39 -14.21 15.73
C GLY A 55 0.97 -12.83 15.24
N TYR A 56 0.95 -12.69 13.89
CA TYR A 56 0.75 -11.39 13.22
C TYR A 56 -0.61 -10.75 13.52
N ALA A 57 -1.69 -11.54 13.61
CA ALA A 57 -3.03 -11.01 13.87
C ALA A 57 -3.13 -10.33 15.25
N ALA A 58 -2.48 -10.92 16.27
CA ALA A 58 -2.41 -10.35 17.60
C ALA A 58 -1.54 -9.08 17.62
N LEU A 59 -0.38 -9.10 16.95
CA LEU A 59 0.44 -7.90 16.76
C LEU A 59 -0.38 -6.77 16.10
N ALA A 60 -1.13 -7.10 15.04
CA ALA A 60 -1.99 -6.13 14.36
C ALA A 60 -3.03 -5.51 15.31
N ALA A 61 -3.69 -6.32 16.14
CA ALA A 61 -4.64 -5.83 17.13
C ALA A 61 -3.99 -4.84 18.11
N ARG A 62 -2.77 -5.15 18.60
CA ARG A 62 -2.03 -4.27 19.53
C ARG A 62 -1.63 -2.94 18.88
N VAL A 63 -1.06 -2.98 17.67
CA VAL A 63 -0.66 -1.77 16.95
C VAL A 63 -1.87 -0.92 16.57
N LEU A 64 -2.94 -1.54 16.07
CA LEU A 64 -4.17 -0.83 15.70
C LEU A 64 -4.87 -0.20 16.89
N ALA A 65 -4.87 -0.83 18.06
CA ALA A 65 -5.46 -0.29 19.29
C ALA A 65 -4.82 1.03 19.76
N LEU A 66 -3.58 1.33 19.34
CA LEU A 66 -2.95 2.63 19.60
C LEU A 66 -3.64 3.78 18.85
N TYR A 67 -4.34 3.46 17.77
CA TYR A 67 -5.00 4.42 16.86
C TYR A 67 -6.53 4.34 16.92
N ILE A 68 -7.08 3.17 17.20
CA ILE A 68 -8.51 2.89 17.15
C ILE A 68 -9.01 2.71 18.59
N ASP A 69 -9.66 3.74 19.14
CA ASP A 69 -10.18 3.75 20.52
C ASP A 69 -11.71 3.75 20.59
N ASP A 70 -12.38 3.77 19.45
CA ASP A 70 -13.85 3.74 19.29
C ASP A 70 -14.39 2.37 18.84
N ILE A 71 -13.51 1.35 18.74
CA ILE A 71 -13.85 -0.06 18.58
C ILE A 71 -13.35 -0.80 19.85
N PRO A 72 -14.18 -1.61 20.51
CA PRO A 72 -13.76 -2.41 21.66
C PRO A 72 -12.57 -3.32 21.33
N ALA A 73 -11.63 -3.47 22.26
CA ALA A 73 -10.40 -4.24 22.03
C ALA A 73 -10.67 -5.72 21.67
N GLU A 74 -11.72 -6.32 22.22
CA GLU A 74 -12.15 -7.68 21.87
C GLU A 74 -12.62 -7.77 20.42
N ASP A 75 -13.42 -6.80 19.97
CA ASP A 75 -13.90 -6.74 18.58
C ASP A 75 -12.74 -6.49 17.62
N LEU A 76 -11.82 -5.59 17.96
CA LEU A 76 -10.63 -5.32 17.15
C LEU A 76 -9.75 -6.57 17.01
N SER A 77 -9.57 -7.33 18.08
CA SER A 77 -8.85 -8.60 18.06
C SER A 77 -9.55 -9.64 17.17
N ALA A 78 -10.87 -9.71 17.25
CA ALA A 78 -11.66 -10.60 16.38
C ALA A 78 -11.57 -10.18 14.89
N ILE A 79 -11.59 -8.88 14.60
CA ILE A 79 -11.43 -8.31 13.25
C ILE A 79 -10.07 -8.70 12.68
N THR A 80 -8.98 -8.48 13.40
CA THR A 80 -7.63 -8.80 12.92
C THR A 80 -7.41 -10.30 12.76
N ALA A 81 -7.98 -11.13 13.65
CA ALA A 81 -7.92 -12.58 13.54
C ALA A 81 -8.65 -13.11 12.29
N ARG A 82 -9.73 -12.47 11.85
CA ARG A 82 -10.41 -12.82 10.59
C ARG A 82 -9.67 -12.30 9.37
N ALA A 83 -9.08 -11.09 9.46
CA ALA A 83 -8.35 -10.48 8.35
C ALA A 83 -7.05 -11.23 8.02
N TYR A 84 -6.28 -11.62 9.05
CA TYR A 84 -4.93 -12.16 8.91
C TYR A 84 -4.85 -13.64 9.32
N ARG A 85 -5.36 -14.51 8.43
CA ARG A 85 -5.41 -15.95 8.68
C ARG A 85 -5.12 -16.79 7.44
N THR A 86 -4.68 -18.01 7.63
CA THR A 86 -4.70 -19.04 6.60
C THR A 86 -6.14 -19.59 6.43
N PRO A 87 -6.56 -19.99 5.21
CA PRO A 87 -5.78 -20.04 3.96
C PRO A 87 -5.83 -18.74 3.14
N ALA A 88 -6.43 -17.64 3.63
CA ALA A 88 -6.48 -16.37 2.90
C ALA A 88 -5.05 -15.87 2.61
N PHE A 89 -4.18 -15.94 3.61
CA PHE A 89 -2.73 -15.80 3.42
C PHE A 89 -2.09 -17.19 3.33
N SER A 90 -1.19 -17.37 2.38
CA SER A 90 -0.55 -18.67 2.13
C SER A 90 0.54 -19.02 3.14
N ASP A 91 1.10 -18.03 3.83
CA ASP A 91 2.09 -18.19 4.87
C ASP A 91 1.50 -17.86 6.25
N PRO A 92 1.60 -18.74 7.25
CA PRO A 92 1.07 -18.48 8.60
C PRO A 92 1.77 -17.32 9.32
N ALA A 93 3.00 -16.96 8.93
CA ALA A 93 3.70 -15.79 9.42
C ALA A 93 3.10 -14.48 8.89
N ILE A 94 2.26 -14.53 7.87
CA ILE A 94 1.61 -13.42 7.13
C ILE A 94 2.63 -12.50 6.46
N VAL A 95 3.66 -12.06 7.15
CA VAL A 95 4.78 -11.23 6.66
C VAL A 95 6.09 -11.91 7.04
N PRO A 96 6.44 -13.05 6.44
CA PRO A 96 7.78 -13.61 6.64
C PRO A 96 8.86 -12.71 6.04
N VAL A 97 10.09 -12.87 6.50
CA VAL A 97 11.27 -12.19 5.95
C VAL A 97 12.29 -13.23 5.49
N SER A 98 13.02 -12.94 4.42
CA SER A 98 14.13 -13.77 3.94
C SER A 98 15.38 -12.94 3.80
N HIS A 99 16.53 -13.52 4.16
CA HIS A 99 17.83 -12.96 3.89
C HIS A 99 18.41 -13.64 2.63
N LEU A 100 18.65 -12.86 1.59
CA LEU A 100 19.18 -13.35 0.33
C LEU A 100 20.70 -13.51 0.41
N PRO A 101 21.32 -14.47 -0.31
CA PRO A 101 22.77 -14.64 -0.37
C PRO A 101 23.54 -13.37 -0.73
N GLY A 102 22.94 -12.49 -1.54
CA GLY A 102 23.49 -11.16 -1.88
C GLY A 102 23.41 -10.12 -0.77
N GLY A 103 22.98 -10.47 0.45
CA GLY A 103 22.97 -9.60 1.64
C GLY A 103 21.75 -8.71 1.79
N LEU A 104 20.79 -8.75 0.86
CA LEU A 104 19.50 -8.04 0.99
C LEU A 104 18.48 -8.88 1.77
N TRP A 105 17.61 -8.20 2.49
CA TRP A 105 16.43 -8.81 3.07
C TRP A 105 15.21 -8.52 2.20
N ILE A 106 14.30 -9.48 2.14
CA ILE A 106 12.99 -9.31 1.50
C ILE A 106 11.90 -9.45 2.58
N ALA A 107 11.00 -8.49 2.68
CA ALA A 107 9.78 -8.61 3.46
C ALA A 107 8.64 -9.07 2.51
N HIS A 108 8.13 -10.28 2.72
CA HIS A 108 7.15 -10.89 1.83
C HIS A 108 5.75 -10.39 2.14
N LEU A 109 5.23 -9.49 1.32
CA LEU A 109 3.90 -8.90 1.49
C LEU A 109 2.85 -9.47 0.52
N SER A 110 3.24 -10.33 -0.42
CA SER A 110 2.39 -10.84 -1.48
C SER A 110 1.77 -12.22 -1.21
N ASN A 111 1.75 -12.64 0.05
CA ASN A 111 1.18 -13.93 0.49
C ASN A 111 -0.35 -13.97 0.51
N GLY A 112 -1.00 -12.83 0.32
CA GLY A 112 -2.46 -12.68 0.34
C GLY A 112 -3.17 -13.31 -0.86
N PRO A 113 -4.52 -13.24 -0.88
CA PRO A 113 -5.35 -13.96 -1.85
C PRO A 113 -5.16 -13.51 -3.30
N THR A 114 -4.63 -12.31 -3.54
CA THR A 114 -4.41 -11.81 -4.91
C THR A 114 -2.94 -11.69 -5.30
N ALA A 115 -2.03 -12.16 -4.46
CA ALA A 115 -0.59 -12.10 -4.71
C ALA A 115 -0.06 -10.68 -4.89
N ALA A 116 -0.57 -9.72 -4.12
CA ALA A 116 -0.09 -8.35 -4.07
C ALA A 116 -0.12 -7.81 -2.62
N PHE A 117 0.85 -6.95 -2.27
CA PHE A 117 0.92 -6.33 -0.93
C PHE A 117 -0.36 -5.60 -0.52
N LYS A 118 -1.18 -5.22 -1.49
CA LYS A 118 -2.45 -4.53 -1.27
C LYS A 118 -3.44 -5.36 -0.45
N ASP A 119 -3.32 -6.68 -0.49
CA ASP A 119 -4.12 -7.60 0.33
C ASP A 119 -3.95 -7.34 1.82
N MET A 120 -2.74 -6.96 2.26
CA MET A 120 -2.46 -6.64 3.65
C MET A 120 -3.42 -5.57 4.22
N ALA A 121 -3.71 -4.56 3.42
CA ALA A 121 -4.62 -3.50 3.81
C ALA A 121 -6.08 -3.81 3.49
N MET A 122 -6.35 -4.45 2.35
CA MET A 122 -7.73 -4.67 1.90
C MET A 122 -8.46 -5.72 2.74
N GLN A 123 -7.79 -6.81 3.16
CA GLN A 123 -8.42 -7.82 4.01
C GLN A 123 -8.89 -7.21 5.35
N LEU A 124 -8.06 -6.37 5.97
CA LEU A 124 -8.45 -5.64 7.18
C LEU A 124 -9.58 -4.64 6.91
N LEU A 125 -9.50 -3.89 5.81
CA LEU A 125 -10.52 -2.89 5.45
C LEU A 125 -11.89 -3.55 5.24
N GLY A 126 -11.95 -4.72 4.62
CA GLY A 126 -13.18 -5.49 4.44
C GLY A 126 -13.83 -5.87 5.76
N GLU A 127 -13.05 -6.34 6.73
CA GLU A 127 -13.53 -6.67 8.08
C GLU A 127 -14.03 -5.43 8.84
N LEU A 128 -13.29 -4.30 8.74
CA LEU A 128 -13.67 -3.05 9.39
C LEU A 128 -14.95 -2.45 8.79
N PHE A 129 -15.11 -2.50 7.48
CA PHE A 129 -16.35 -2.04 6.81
C PHE A 129 -17.54 -2.87 7.22
N GLU A 130 -17.44 -4.20 7.17
CA GLU A 130 -18.53 -5.09 7.58
C GLU A 130 -18.94 -4.84 9.03
N TYR A 131 -17.96 -4.71 9.95
CA TYR A 131 -18.19 -4.41 11.35
C TYR A 131 -18.93 -3.07 11.54
N GLU A 132 -18.44 -2.00 10.92
CA GLU A 132 -19.00 -0.66 11.13
C GLU A 132 -20.38 -0.48 10.46
N LEU A 133 -20.55 -1.04 9.25
CA LEU A 133 -21.83 -1.02 8.57
C LEU A 133 -22.89 -1.84 9.34
N GLY A 134 -22.51 -3.01 9.86
CA GLY A 134 -23.38 -3.81 10.71
C GLY A 134 -23.77 -3.08 12.00
N ARG A 135 -22.84 -2.37 12.64
CA ARG A 135 -23.09 -1.56 13.83
C ARG A 135 -24.05 -0.39 13.57
N ARG A 136 -23.94 0.23 12.40
CA ARG A 136 -24.81 1.36 11.99
C ARG A 136 -26.15 0.92 11.37
N GLY A 137 -26.29 -0.34 10.99
CA GLY A 137 -27.44 -0.80 10.20
C GLY A 137 -27.47 -0.13 8.82
N ASP A 138 -26.31 0.08 8.22
CA ASP A 138 -26.08 0.81 6.97
C ASP A 138 -25.47 -0.10 5.89
N TRP A 139 -25.33 0.41 4.69
CA TRP A 139 -24.76 -0.29 3.55
C TRP A 139 -23.90 0.66 2.70
N LEU A 140 -23.02 0.12 1.86
CA LEU A 140 -22.07 0.88 1.08
C LEU A 140 -21.87 0.29 -0.31
N THR A 141 -21.89 1.13 -1.33
CA THR A 141 -21.54 0.76 -2.70
C THR A 141 -20.17 1.32 -3.05
N ILE A 142 -19.20 0.44 -3.18
CA ILE A 142 -17.85 0.80 -3.64
C ILE A 142 -17.87 0.92 -5.15
N VAL A 143 -17.55 2.10 -5.66
CA VAL A 143 -17.32 2.34 -7.10
C VAL A 143 -15.89 2.75 -7.30
N GLY A 144 -15.16 1.98 -8.10
CA GLY A 144 -13.73 2.19 -8.31
C GLY A 144 -13.28 1.94 -9.74
N ALA A 145 -12.12 2.50 -10.10
CA ALA A 145 -11.39 2.18 -11.32
C ALA A 145 -10.06 1.53 -10.97
N THR A 146 -9.64 0.53 -11.73
CA THR A 146 -8.42 -0.22 -11.47
C THR A 146 -7.70 -0.63 -12.76
N SER A 147 -6.37 -0.70 -12.67
CA SER A 147 -5.52 -1.34 -13.67
C SER A 147 -5.24 -2.83 -13.38
N GLY A 148 -5.78 -3.38 -12.27
CA GLY A 148 -5.66 -4.79 -11.88
C GLY A 148 -5.50 -5.01 -10.38
N ASP A 149 -4.34 -4.73 -9.80
CA ASP A 149 -4.00 -5.11 -8.42
C ASP A 149 -4.89 -4.53 -7.33
N THR A 150 -5.26 -3.26 -7.44
CA THR A 150 -6.12 -2.63 -6.43
C THR A 150 -7.53 -3.19 -6.50
N GLY A 151 -8.05 -3.39 -7.72
CA GLY A 151 -9.38 -3.96 -7.92
C GLY A 151 -9.48 -5.39 -7.43
N SER A 152 -8.55 -6.25 -7.86
CA SER A 152 -8.54 -7.64 -7.40
C SER A 152 -8.47 -7.76 -5.88
N SER A 153 -7.56 -7.01 -5.24
CA SER A 153 -7.45 -7.03 -3.77
C SER A 153 -8.73 -6.52 -3.08
N ALA A 154 -9.38 -5.47 -3.62
CA ALA A 154 -10.62 -4.95 -3.08
C ALA A 154 -11.77 -5.96 -3.21
N GLU A 155 -11.93 -6.55 -4.40
CA GLU A 155 -12.98 -7.52 -4.65
C GLU A 155 -12.83 -8.77 -3.78
N TYR A 156 -11.62 -9.31 -3.66
CA TYR A 156 -11.37 -10.48 -2.78
C TYR A 156 -11.62 -10.16 -1.30
N ALA A 157 -11.39 -8.94 -0.87
CA ALA A 157 -11.66 -8.51 0.50
C ALA A 157 -13.14 -8.27 0.78
N LEU A 158 -13.91 -7.84 -0.23
CA LEU A 158 -15.30 -7.38 -0.06
C LEU A 158 -16.35 -8.38 -0.58
N ARG A 159 -15.92 -9.44 -1.30
CA ARG A 159 -16.82 -10.45 -1.85
C ARG A 159 -17.66 -11.12 -0.77
N GLY A 160 -18.93 -11.31 -1.04
CA GLY A 160 -19.86 -12.02 -0.16
C GLY A 160 -20.16 -11.35 1.18
N ARG A 161 -19.67 -10.11 1.43
CA ARG A 161 -19.91 -9.41 2.69
C ARG A 161 -21.28 -8.71 2.70
N PRO A 162 -22.06 -8.89 3.79
CA PRO A 162 -23.34 -8.19 3.95
C PRO A 162 -23.18 -6.67 3.92
N GLY A 163 -24.17 -5.96 3.35
CA GLY A 163 -24.15 -4.51 3.30
C GLY A 163 -23.12 -3.89 2.35
N LEU A 164 -22.34 -4.69 1.61
CA LEU A 164 -21.30 -4.22 0.69
C LEU A 164 -21.62 -4.63 -0.76
N SER A 165 -21.53 -3.69 -1.67
CA SER A 165 -21.54 -3.93 -3.12
C SER A 165 -20.31 -3.29 -3.76
N VAL A 166 -19.73 -3.93 -4.76
CA VAL A 166 -18.53 -3.47 -5.46
C VAL A 166 -18.79 -3.40 -6.96
N VAL A 167 -18.62 -2.23 -7.54
CA VAL A 167 -18.66 -1.97 -8.98
C VAL A 167 -17.28 -1.49 -9.41
N MET A 168 -16.52 -2.37 -10.07
CA MET A 168 -15.13 -2.09 -10.43
C MET A 168 -14.98 -1.94 -11.93
N LEU A 169 -14.51 -0.75 -12.36
CA LEU A 169 -14.30 -0.39 -13.75
C LEU A 169 -12.87 -0.67 -14.18
N THR A 170 -12.71 -1.29 -15.34
CA THR A 170 -11.41 -1.56 -15.95
C THR A 170 -11.44 -1.16 -17.43
N PRO A 171 -10.34 -0.65 -17.99
CA PRO A 171 -10.28 -0.44 -19.44
C PRO A 171 -10.26 -1.79 -20.16
N ALA A 172 -11.09 -1.93 -21.17
CA ALA A 172 -11.23 -3.18 -21.94
C ALA A 172 -9.89 -3.61 -22.54
N GLY A 173 -9.49 -4.87 -22.28
CA GLY A 173 -8.30 -5.48 -22.88
C GLY A 173 -6.92 -4.98 -22.39
N ARG A 174 -6.86 -4.21 -21.29
CA ARG A 174 -5.61 -3.60 -20.80
C ARG A 174 -4.95 -4.31 -19.63
N MET A 175 -5.64 -5.22 -18.95
CA MET A 175 -5.07 -6.02 -17.87
C MET A 175 -4.34 -7.25 -18.38
N THR A 176 -3.35 -7.75 -17.62
CA THR A 176 -2.74 -9.07 -17.89
C THR A 176 -3.81 -10.18 -17.84
N ALA A 177 -3.56 -11.31 -18.51
CA ALA A 177 -4.48 -12.44 -18.49
C ALA A 177 -4.76 -12.91 -17.05
N PHE A 178 -3.72 -12.98 -16.23
CA PHE A 178 -3.82 -13.38 -14.85
C PHE A 178 -4.66 -12.41 -14.00
N GLN A 179 -4.39 -11.10 -14.07
CA GLN A 179 -5.16 -10.08 -13.32
C GLN A 179 -6.64 -10.08 -13.73
N ARG A 180 -6.91 -10.19 -15.02
CA ARG A 180 -8.27 -10.29 -15.55
C ARG A 180 -8.99 -11.54 -15.03
N ALA A 181 -8.31 -12.66 -15.06
CA ALA A 181 -8.87 -13.92 -14.54
C ALA A 181 -9.14 -13.84 -13.03
N GLN A 182 -8.23 -13.25 -12.24
CA GLN A 182 -8.46 -13.06 -10.80
C GLN A 182 -9.74 -12.27 -10.52
N MET A 183 -9.97 -11.17 -11.23
CA MET A 183 -11.16 -10.32 -11.00
C MET A 183 -12.43 -10.96 -11.56
N PHE A 184 -12.41 -11.32 -12.83
CA PHE A 184 -13.63 -11.71 -13.53
C PHE A 184 -14.14 -13.10 -13.18
N SER A 185 -13.30 -13.95 -12.55
CA SER A 185 -13.75 -15.25 -12.02
C SER A 185 -14.54 -15.16 -10.71
N LEU A 186 -14.62 -13.97 -10.10
CA LEU A 186 -15.45 -13.75 -8.92
C LEU A 186 -16.93 -13.70 -9.33
N LEU A 187 -17.68 -14.72 -8.91
CA LEU A 187 -19.10 -14.89 -9.24
C LEU A 187 -20.02 -14.45 -8.10
N ASP A 188 -19.50 -13.84 -7.05
CA ASP A 188 -20.27 -13.33 -5.92
C ASP A 188 -21.26 -12.26 -6.38
N GLU A 189 -22.49 -12.31 -5.89
CA GLU A 189 -23.57 -11.43 -6.34
C GLU A 189 -23.30 -9.94 -6.08
N ASN A 190 -22.52 -9.64 -5.05
CA ASN A 190 -22.17 -8.27 -4.68
C ASN A 190 -20.95 -7.71 -5.43
N ILE A 191 -20.34 -8.47 -6.36
CA ILE A 191 -19.21 -8.04 -7.19
C ILE A 191 -19.70 -7.83 -8.62
N VAL A 192 -19.49 -6.63 -9.16
CA VAL A 192 -19.81 -6.25 -10.54
C VAL A 192 -18.56 -5.74 -11.23
N ASN A 193 -18.02 -6.54 -12.14
CA ASN A 193 -16.88 -6.18 -12.99
C ASN A 193 -17.37 -5.52 -14.28
N VAL A 194 -16.81 -4.36 -14.62
CA VAL A 194 -17.18 -3.56 -15.79
C VAL A 194 -15.98 -3.30 -16.68
N ALA A 195 -16.04 -3.78 -17.93
CA ALA A 195 -15.06 -3.46 -18.94
C ALA A 195 -15.56 -2.24 -19.75
N VAL A 196 -14.86 -1.12 -19.61
CA VAL A 196 -15.20 0.15 -20.28
C VAL A 196 -14.46 0.25 -21.60
N ASP A 197 -15.17 0.62 -22.66
CA ASP A 197 -14.56 0.95 -23.95
C ASP A 197 -13.81 2.29 -23.85
N GLY A 198 -12.53 2.23 -23.52
CA GLY A 198 -11.70 3.39 -23.24
C GLY A 198 -10.34 3.05 -22.61
N VAL A 199 -9.73 4.06 -22.03
CA VAL A 199 -8.48 3.97 -21.28
C VAL A 199 -8.72 4.07 -19.78
N PHE A 200 -7.69 3.91 -18.95
CA PHE A 200 -7.82 3.95 -17.50
C PHE A 200 -8.35 5.29 -16.97
N ASP A 201 -7.95 6.39 -17.59
CA ASP A 201 -8.44 7.74 -17.25
C ASP A 201 -9.96 7.88 -17.48
N ASP A 202 -10.49 7.28 -18.55
CA ASP A 202 -11.93 7.25 -18.80
C ASP A 202 -12.68 6.54 -17.66
N CYS A 203 -12.14 5.41 -17.19
CA CYS A 203 -12.70 4.72 -16.02
C CYS A 203 -12.69 5.60 -14.78
N GLN A 204 -11.59 6.34 -14.53
CA GLN A 204 -11.50 7.27 -13.40
C GLN A 204 -12.49 8.43 -13.52
N ASP A 205 -12.68 8.96 -14.73
CA ASP A 205 -13.60 10.07 -14.98
C ASP A 205 -15.06 9.64 -14.78
N LEU A 206 -15.42 8.41 -15.16
CA LEU A 206 -16.72 7.83 -14.85
C LEU A 206 -16.95 7.70 -13.35
N VAL A 207 -15.95 7.20 -12.60
CA VAL A 207 -16.01 7.13 -11.12
C VAL A 207 -16.18 8.52 -10.51
N LYS A 208 -15.44 9.53 -11.00
CA LYS A 208 -15.58 10.92 -10.55
C LYS A 208 -16.99 11.46 -10.85
N ALA A 209 -17.51 11.23 -12.05
CA ALA A 209 -18.83 11.71 -12.47
C ALA A 209 -19.96 11.17 -11.58
N VAL A 210 -19.85 9.93 -11.12
CA VAL A 210 -20.79 9.33 -10.17
C VAL A 210 -20.63 9.92 -8.75
N ASN A 211 -19.40 10.13 -8.30
CA ASN A 211 -19.10 10.70 -6.99
C ASN A 211 -19.44 12.21 -6.87
N MET A 212 -19.41 12.94 -7.99
CA MET A 212 -19.72 14.37 -8.04
C MET A 212 -21.21 14.68 -8.09
N ASP A 213 -22.08 13.68 -8.19
CA ASP A 213 -23.53 13.83 -8.09
C ASP A 213 -23.96 13.57 -6.63
N PRO A 214 -24.21 14.61 -5.80
CA PRO A 214 -24.50 14.42 -4.38
C PRO A 214 -25.79 13.64 -4.14
N ALA A 215 -26.79 13.81 -5.01
CA ALA A 215 -28.06 13.11 -4.87
C ALA A 215 -27.91 11.61 -5.16
N PHE A 216 -27.20 11.26 -6.24
CA PHE A 216 -26.92 9.87 -6.58
C PHE A 216 -26.02 9.22 -5.54
N LYS A 217 -24.94 9.92 -5.14
CA LYS A 217 -24.03 9.45 -4.10
C LYS A 217 -24.75 9.13 -2.80
N ALA A 218 -25.63 10.01 -2.35
CA ALA A 218 -26.42 9.78 -1.13
C ALA A 218 -27.44 8.65 -1.29
N ALA A 219 -28.13 8.57 -2.44
CA ALA A 219 -29.16 7.56 -2.69
C ALA A 219 -28.60 6.14 -2.80
N TRP A 220 -27.34 6.00 -3.26
CA TRP A 220 -26.67 4.71 -3.49
C TRP A 220 -25.49 4.47 -2.54
N HIS A 221 -25.32 5.30 -1.51
CA HIS A 221 -24.23 5.20 -0.52
C HIS A 221 -22.88 4.97 -1.19
N ILE A 222 -22.56 5.80 -2.20
CA ILE A 222 -21.33 5.62 -2.98
C ILE A 222 -20.10 5.95 -2.16
N GLY A 223 -19.20 4.99 -2.05
CA GLY A 223 -17.89 5.11 -1.40
C GLY A 223 -16.75 4.61 -2.28
N ALA A 224 -15.56 4.65 -1.75
CA ALA A 224 -14.36 4.23 -2.45
C ALA A 224 -13.37 3.48 -1.54
N VAL A 225 -12.61 2.57 -2.12
CA VAL A 225 -11.49 1.87 -1.47
C VAL A 225 -10.15 2.34 -2.06
N ASN A 226 -9.98 3.67 -2.13
CA ASN A 226 -8.76 4.25 -2.69
C ASN A 226 -7.56 4.19 -1.72
N SER A 227 -6.36 4.50 -2.22
CA SER A 227 -5.12 4.45 -1.45
C SER A 227 -5.04 5.49 -0.33
N ILE A 228 -5.91 6.49 -0.33
CA ILE A 228 -5.90 7.59 0.66
C ILE A 228 -6.69 7.27 1.93
N ASN A 229 -7.49 6.21 1.97
CA ASN A 229 -8.20 5.82 3.18
C ASN A 229 -7.20 5.54 4.32
N TRP A 230 -7.42 6.18 5.49
CA TRP A 230 -6.51 6.06 6.62
C TRP A 230 -6.35 4.62 7.12
N ALA A 231 -7.43 3.85 7.17
CA ALA A 231 -7.37 2.46 7.62
C ALA A 231 -6.47 1.60 6.72
N ARG A 232 -6.42 1.87 5.40
CA ARG A 232 -5.50 1.20 4.49
C ARG A 232 -4.04 1.53 4.79
N LEU A 233 -3.76 2.78 5.13
CA LEU A 233 -2.41 3.20 5.48
C LEU A 233 -2.00 2.65 6.84
N LEU A 234 -2.91 2.68 7.82
CA LEU A 234 -2.68 2.17 9.16
C LEU A 234 -2.40 0.65 9.15
N ALA A 235 -3.11 -0.14 8.34
CA ALA A 235 -2.82 -1.56 8.13
C ALA A 235 -1.37 -1.80 7.65
N GLN A 236 -0.82 -0.87 6.89
CA GLN A 236 0.55 -0.95 6.38
C GLN A 236 1.59 -0.63 7.45
N VAL A 237 1.27 0.21 8.45
CA VAL A 237 2.16 0.47 9.60
C VAL A 237 2.49 -0.83 10.33
N VAL A 238 1.52 -1.74 10.47
CA VAL A 238 1.69 -3.02 11.17
C VAL A 238 2.81 -3.87 10.58
N TYR A 239 2.89 -4.00 9.27
CA TYR A 239 3.92 -4.84 8.67
C TYR A 239 5.33 -4.21 8.75
N TYR A 240 5.48 -2.91 8.90
CA TYR A 240 6.78 -2.31 9.21
C TYR A 240 7.24 -2.64 10.63
N VAL A 241 6.34 -2.61 11.58
CA VAL A 241 6.62 -3.11 12.94
C VAL A 241 7.04 -4.58 12.89
N ALA A 242 6.25 -5.44 12.24
CA ALA A 242 6.54 -6.86 12.10
C ALA A 242 7.87 -7.12 11.39
N THR A 243 8.16 -6.38 10.31
CA THR A 243 9.42 -6.53 9.55
C THR A 243 10.62 -6.19 10.43
N TRP A 244 10.58 -5.06 11.16
CA TRP A 244 11.66 -4.69 12.07
C TRP A 244 11.87 -5.74 13.16
N LEU A 245 10.79 -6.21 13.80
CA LEU A 245 10.85 -7.25 14.82
C LEU A 245 11.48 -8.53 14.28
N ARG A 246 11.03 -9.05 13.14
CA ARG A 246 11.53 -10.30 12.54
C ARG A 246 12.99 -10.22 12.09
N VAL A 247 13.38 -9.12 11.42
CA VAL A 247 14.75 -8.93 10.95
C VAL A 247 15.70 -8.84 12.14
N THR A 248 15.32 -8.11 13.19
CA THR A 248 16.18 -7.98 14.38
C THR A 248 16.24 -9.26 15.21
N SER A 249 15.16 -10.05 15.32
CA SER A 249 15.21 -11.40 15.92
C SER A 249 16.13 -12.34 15.13
N ALA A 250 16.00 -12.38 13.80
CA ALA A 250 16.85 -13.23 12.97
C ALA A 250 18.36 -12.87 13.07
N ILE A 251 18.69 -11.58 13.17
CA ILE A 251 20.06 -11.12 13.38
C ILE A 251 20.56 -11.53 14.78
N ALA A 252 19.73 -11.43 15.80
CA ALA A 252 20.08 -11.80 17.17
C ALA A 252 20.33 -13.30 17.33
N GLU A 253 19.59 -14.14 16.60
CA GLU A 253 19.76 -15.61 16.57
C GLU A 253 21.02 -16.06 15.83
N GLY A 254 21.84 -15.15 15.32
CA GLY A 254 23.11 -15.45 14.66
C GLY A 254 22.97 -15.83 13.18
N GLY A 255 21.85 -15.48 12.56
CA GLY A 255 21.50 -15.87 11.20
C GLY A 255 21.86 -14.89 10.07
N ALA A 256 22.52 -13.74 10.33
CA ALA A 256 22.81 -12.80 9.25
C ALA A 256 24.11 -12.04 9.41
N GLU A 257 24.89 -12.02 8.32
CA GLU A 257 25.94 -11.05 8.07
C GLU A 257 25.29 -9.66 7.80
N ASP A 258 26.03 -8.57 8.07
CA ASP A 258 25.58 -7.24 7.63
C ASP A 258 25.61 -7.17 6.08
N SER A 259 24.97 -6.16 5.49
CA SER A 259 24.92 -5.94 4.03
C SER A 259 26.30 -5.76 3.37
N ALA A 260 27.37 -5.72 4.16
CA ALA A 260 28.75 -5.66 3.72
C ALA A 260 29.49 -7.02 3.88
N GLY A 261 28.78 -8.12 4.18
CA GLY A 261 29.36 -9.46 4.35
C GLY A 261 30.27 -9.59 5.57
N ARG A 262 30.05 -8.81 6.62
CA ARG A 262 30.85 -8.88 7.85
C ARG A 262 30.12 -9.76 8.87
N GLU A 263 30.75 -10.90 9.20
CA GLU A 263 30.35 -11.69 10.37
C GLU A 263 30.47 -10.83 11.64
N ARG A 264 29.36 -10.64 12.34
CA ARG A 264 29.43 -10.12 13.71
C ARG A 264 29.96 -11.24 14.60
N GLU A 265 31.21 -11.10 15.08
CA GLU A 265 31.78 -11.99 16.06
C GLU A 265 30.91 -12.06 17.33
N GLY A 266 30.36 -13.24 17.59
CA GLY A 266 29.85 -13.66 18.89
C GLY A 266 28.37 -13.34 19.12
N SER A 267 27.62 -14.35 19.52
CA SER A 267 26.32 -14.21 20.14
C SER A 267 26.43 -13.31 21.39
N ARG A 268 26.22 -12.00 21.23
CA ARG A 268 26.00 -11.11 22.36
C ARG A 268 24.55 -11.24 22.77
N ALA A 269 24.37 -11.54 24.04
CA ALA A 269 23.07 -11.45 24.69
C ALA A 269 22.45 -10.09 24.35
N LEU A 270 21.18 -10.08 23.98
CA LEU A 270 20.36 -8.90 23.62
C LEU A 270 20.34 -7.82 24.73
N ASP A 271 20.93 -8.10 25.90
CA ASP A 271 20.86 -7.28 27.11
C ASP A 271 21.78 -6.04 27.11
N GLU A 272 22.69 -5.85 26.13
CA GLU A 272 23.71 -4.79 26.26
C GLU A 272 23.87 -3.83 25.06
N ALA A 273 23.26 -4.07 23.90
CA ALA A 273 23.36 -3.14 22.77
C ALA A 273 21.98 -2.86 22.15
N PRO A 274 21.69 -1.58 21.80
CA PRO A 274 20.46 -1.27 21.09
C PRO A 274 20.42 -2.04 19.78
N LEU A 275 19.23 -2.59 19.43
CA LEU A 275 19.00 -3.28 18.16
C LEU A 275 19.28 -2.31 16.99
N PRO A 276 19.92 -2.80 15.90
CA PRO A 276 20.29 -1.94 14.80
C PRO A 276 19.05 -1.35 14.11
N PRO A 277 19.12 -0.10 13.62
CA PRO A 277 18.09 0.43 12.76
C PRO A 277 18.03 -0.39 11.47
N VAL A 278 16.82 -0.66 11.00
CA VAL A 278 16.56 -1.38 9.74
C VAL A 278 16.25 -0.38 8.65
N ASN A 279 17.02 -0.39 7.57
CA ASN A 279 16.74 0.42 6.38
C ASN A 279 15.70 -0.29 5.52
N VAL A 280 14.76 0.47 4.96
CA VAL A 280 13.71 -0.09 4.12
C VAL A 280 13.71 0.56 2.74
N VAL A 281 13.62 -0.27 1.69
CA VAL A 281 13.47 0.17 0.31
C VAL A 281 12.07 -0.19 -0.17
N VAL A 282 11.37 0.82 -0.64
CA VAL A 282 9.93 0.71 -0.90
C VAL A 282 9.63 1.08 -2.34
N PRO A 283 9.24 0.12 -3.19
CA PRO A 283 8.67 0.42 -4.50
C PRO A 283 7.45 1.33 -4.34
N SER A 284 7.48 2.52 -4.93
CA SER A 284 6.54 3.58 -4.58
C SER A 284 5.92 4.27 -5.80
N GLY A 285 4.59 4.20 -5.93
CA GLY A 285 3.78 5.04 -6.83
C GLY A 285 2.99 6.07 -6.01
N ASN A 286 1.88 5.65 -5.38
CA ASN A 286 0.98 6.51 -4.57
C ASN A 286 1.54 6.95 -3.21
N PHE A 287 2.78 6.63 -2.88
CA PHE A 287 3.44 6.95 -1.61
C PHE A 287 2.81 6.31 -0.36
N GLY A 288 1.76 5.50 -0.48
CA GLY A 288 1.05 4.91 0.67
C GLY A 288 1.94 4.00 1.51
N ASN A 289 2.64 3.08 0.85
CA ASN A 289 3.50 2.11 1.49
C ASN A 289 4.64 2.80 2.27
N VAL A 290 5.42 3.65 1.63
CA VAL A 290 6.54 4.35 2.31
C VAL A 290 6.07 5.40 3.32
N CYS A 291 4.87 5.96 3.17
CA CYS A 291 4.23 6.80 4.19
C CYS A 291 3.95 6.00 5.47
N ALA A 292 3.55 4.74 5.35
CA ALA A 292 3.38 3.86 6.51
C ALA A 292 4.72 3.57 7.22
N ALA A 293 5.83 3.43 6.47
CA ALA A 293 7.18 3.35 7.04
C ALA A 293 7.54 4.62 7.81
N HIS A 294 7.24 5.80 7.23
CA HIS A 294 7.44 7.09 7.89
C HIS A 294 6.69 7.14 9.22
N ILE A 295 5.41 6.74 9.24
CA ILE A 295 4.61 6.74 10.46
C ILE A 295 5.16 5.75 11.49
N ALA A 296 5.53 4.53 11.09
CA ALA A 296 6.17 3.56 12.00
C ALA A 296 7.44 4.13 12.64
N ARG A 297 8.27 4.85 11.84
CA ARG A 297 9.45 5.55 12.35
C ARG A 297 9.10 6.68 13.32
N GLN A 298 8.05 7.46 13.04
CA GLN A 298 7.56 8.50 13.95
C GLN A 298 6.99 7.92 15.27
N MET A 299 6.50 6.68 15.24
CA MET A 299 6.11 5.94 16.44
C MET A 299 7.30 5.47 17.29
N GLY A 300 8.53 5.58 16.81
CA GLY A 300 9.72 5.11 17.51
C GLY A 300 10.20 3.72 17.10
N VAL A 301 9.59 3.09 16.06
CA VAL A 301 10.18 1.88 15.48
C VAL A 301 11.55 2.24 14.88
N PRO A 302 12.64 1.56 15.24
CA PRO A 302 13.98 1.93 14.80
C PRO A 302 14.21 1.61 13.32
N LEU A 303 13.54 2.37 12.45
CA LEU A 303 13.78 2.37 11.01
C LEU A 303 14.85 3.42 10.68
N GLY A 304 15.86 3.00 9.93
CA GLY A 304 16.96 3.84 9.47
C GLY A 304 16.54 4.69 8.26
N ALA A 305 17.16 4.45 7.11
CA ALA A 305 16.78 5.08 5.86
C ALA A 305 15.44 4.55 5.34
N LEU A 306 14.59 5.47 4.86
CA LEU A 306 13.37 5.20 4.13
C LEU A 306 13.63 5.50 2.65
N VAL A 307 13.89 4.47 1.87
CA VAL A 307 14.31 4.64 0.47
C VAL A 307 13.09 4.49 -0.45
N VAL A 308 12.80 5.55 -1.16
CA VAL A 308 11.74 5.60 -2.18
C VAL A 308 12.32 5.10 -3.51
N ALA A 309 11.87 3.95 -3.98
CA ALA A 309 12.22 3.44 -5.29
C ALA A 309 11.11 3.73 -6.27
N THR A 310 11.41 4.42 -7.38
CA THR A 310 10.46 4.73 -8.46
C THR A 310 10.86 4.02 -9.74
N ASN A 311 9.90 3.87 -10.66
CA ASN A 311 10.18 3.56 -12.05
C ASN A 311 10.43 4.85 -12.85
N GLU A 312 10.30 4.80 -14.18
CA GLU A 312 10.47 5.94 -15.07
C GLU A 312 9.50 7.10 -14.77
N ASN A 313 8.43 6.84 -14.00
CA ASN A 313 7.54 7.87 -13.45
C ASN A 313 8.11 8.40 -12.12
N ASP A 314 9.17 9.16 -12.19
CA ASP A 314 10.10 9.52 -11.13
C ASP A 314 9.73 10.79 -10.32
N VAL A 315 8.46 11.19 -10.29
CA VAL A 315 7.99 12.42 -9.61
C VAL A 315 8.42 12.50 -8.13
N LEU A 316 8.41 11.36 -7.43
CA LEU A 316 8.86 11.30 -6.05
C LEU A 316 10.37 11.42 -5.94
N ASP A 317 11.14 10.73 -6.79
CA ASP A 317 12.59 10.86 -6.82
C ASP A 317 13.02 12.30 -7.16
N GLU A 318 12.35 12.95 -8.14
CA GLU A 318 12.56 14.37 -8.43
C GLU A 318 12.44 15.21 -7.16
N PHE A 319 11.35 15.02 -6.38
CA PHE A 319 11.15 15.78 -5.15
C PHE A 319 12.25 15.51 -4.11
N PHE A 320 12.58 14.27 -3.81
CA PHE A 320 13.56 13.95 -2.78
C PHE A 320 14.99 14.40 -3.13
N ARG A 321 15.28 14.54 -4.43
CA ARG A 321 16.56 15.10 -4.90
C ARG A 321 16.58 16.62 -4.95
N THR A 322 15.48 17.25 -5.35
CA THR A 322 15.48 18.66 -5.75
C THR A 322 14.61 19.59 -4.90
N GLY A 323 13.67 19.06 -4.13
CA GLY A 323 12.64 19.83 -3.42
C GLY A 323 11.44 20.23 -4.28
N VAL A 324 11.46 19.92 -5.59
CA VAL A 324 10.38 20.27 -6.53
C VAL A 324 9.42 19.09 -6.70
N TYR A 325 8.16 19.31 -6.34
CA TYR A 325 7.10 18.32 -6.62
C TYR A 325 6.28 18.78 -7.83
N ARG A 326 6.40 18.05 -8.91
CA ARG A 326 5.77 18.37 -10.21
C ARG A 326 5.02 17.16 -10.76
N PRO A 327 3.74 16.95 -10.32
CA PRO A 327 2.90 15.94 -10.93
C PRO A 327 2.81 16.10 -12.43
N ARG A 328 2.92 14.98 -13.17
CA ARG A 328 2.79 14.98 -14.61
C ARG A 328 1.33 14.76 -15.02
N SER A 329 0.95 15.22 -16.19
CA SER A 329 -0.36 14.89 -16.75
C SER A 329 -0.44 13.41 -17.13
N SER A 330 -1.66 12.87 -17.27
CA SER A 330 -1.87 11.49 -17.72
C SER A 330 -1.18 11.20 -19.06
N ALA A 331 -1.15 12.17 -19.97
CA ALA A 331 -0.47 12.03 -21.25
C ALA A 331 1.07 11.95 -21.16
N GLN A 332 1.64 12.37 -20.03
CA GLN A 332 3.08 12.32 -19.72
C GLN A 332 3.46 11.14 -18.85
N THR A 333 2.47 10.44 -18.28
CA THR A 333 2.69 9.22 -17.50
C THR A 333 3.08 8.09 -18.46
N LEU A 334 4.21 7.47 -18.19
CA LEU A 334 4.73 6.39 -19.00
C LEU A 334 4.09 5.07 -18.58
N ALA A 335 3.66 4.26 -19.54
CA ALA A 335 3.28 2.88 -19.31
C ALA A 335 4.56 2.03 -19.21
N THR A 336 4.79 1.39 -18.08
CA THR A 336 6.01 0.63 -17.81
C THR A 336 5.74 -0.85 -17.53
N SER A 337 6.79 -1.65 -17.38
CA SER A 337 6.69 -3.05 -16.94
C SER A 337 6.43 -3.21 -15.44
N SER A 338 6.41 -2.12 -14.65
CA SER A 338 5.95 -2.10 -13.25
C SER A 338 4.69 -1.22 -13.09
N PRO A 339 3.55 -1.60 -13.67
CA PRO A 339 2.40 -0.72 -13.91
C PRO A 339 1.71 -0.23 -12.65
N SER A 340 1.84 -0.88 -11.50
CA SER A 340 1.28 -0.39 -10.23
C SER A 340 1.97 0.87 -9.71
N MET A 341 3.13 1.21 -10.27
CA MET A 341 3.91 2.41 -9.96
C MET A 341 3.79 3.48 -11.07
N ASP A 342 3.01 3.27 -12.13
CA ASP A 342 2.76 4.26 -13.19
C ASP A 342 1.86 5.39 -12.68
N ILE A 343 2.40 6.15 -11.75
CA ILE A 343 1.70 7.19 -11.01
C ILE A 343 2.44 8.52 -11.15
N SER A 344 1.74 9.52 -11.64
CA SER A 344 2.27 10.86 -11.81
C SER A 344 1.86 11.83 -10.70
N LYS A 345 0.85 11.47 -9.89
CA LYS A 345 0.43 12.24 -8.72
C LYS A 345 0.32 11.31 -7.51
N ALA A 346 1.33 11.32 -6.68
CA ALA A 346 1.40 10.47 -5.49
C ALA A 346 0.41 10.95 -4.42
N SER A 347 -0.74 10.28 -4.32
CA SER A 347 -1.89 10.75 -3.52
C SER A 347 -1.62 10.81 -2.01
N ASN A 348 -0.75 9.95 -1.45
CA ASN A 348 -0.43 9.99 -0.02
C ASN A 348 0.77 10.88 0.33
N PHE A 349 1.42 11.45 -0.66
CA PHE A 349 2.59 12.31 -0.46
C PHE A 349 2.26 13.55 0.38
N GLU A 350 1.04 14.05 0.27
CA GLU A 350 0.53 15.16 1.06
C GLU A 350 0.65 14.93 2.58
N ARG A 351 0.46 13.70 3.06
CA ARG A 351 0.62 13.36 4.49
C ARG A 351 2.04 13.58 4.98
N PHE A 352 3.01 13.16 4.19
CA PHE A 352 4.42 13.39 4.51
C PHE A 352 4.79 14.88 4.46
N VAL A 353 4.34 15.61 3.43
CA VAL A 353 4.60 17.05 3.33
C VAL A 353 3.95 17.81 4.49
N PHE A 354 2.77 17.41 4.94
CA PHE A 354 2.14 17.95 6.14
C PHE A 354 3.05 17.80 7.37
N ASP A 355 3.60 16.61 7.62
CA ASP A 355 4.56 16.40 8.71
C ASP A 355 5.87 17.17 8.49
N LEU A 356 6.40 17.21 7.25
CA LEU A 356 7.59 17.98 6.89
C LEU A 356 7.43 19.47 7.22
N LEU A 357 6.25 20.02 7.02
CA LEU A 357 5.90 21.43 7.32
C LEU A 357 5.52 21.66 8.79
N GLY A 358 5.81 20.73 9.69
CA GLY A 358 5.46 20.84 11.10
C GLY A 358 3.95 20.80 11.35
N ARG A 359 3.21 20.13 10.47
CA ARG A 359 1.75 19.98 10.52
C ARG A 359 0.98 21.28 10.32
N ASP A 360 1.52 22.16 9.50
CA ASP A 360 0.88 23.42 9.09
C ASP A 360 -0.15 23.15 7.98
N ALA A 361 -1.43 23.10 8.37
CA ALA A 361 -2.54 22.82 7.47
C ALA A 361 -2.74 23.95 6.41
N ALA A 362 -2.49 25.21 6.78
CA ALA A 362 -2.65 26.33 5.84
C ALA A 362 -1.58 26.30 4.75
N ARG A 363 -0.32 26.02 5.11
CA ARG A 363 0.77 25.85 4.13
C ARG A 363 0.49 24.63 3.24
N THR A 364 0.04 23.52 3.81
CA THR A 364 -0.29 22.31 3.05
C THR A 364 -1.42 22.54 2.06
N ALA A 365 -2.49 23.23 2.48
CA ALA A 365 -3.59 23.62 1.61
C ALA A 365 -3.12 24.55 0.46
N GLY A 366 -2.24 25.52 0.76
CA GLY A 366 -1.62 26.40 -0.23
C GLY A 366 -0.81 25.62 -1.29
N LEU A 367 -0.04 24.59 -0.87
CA LEU A 367 0.76 23.79 -1.80
C LEU A 367 -0.11 22.84 -2.65
N PHE A 368 -0.90 21.98 -2.01
CA PHE A 368 -1.65 20.91 -2.69
C PHE A 368 -2.98 21.36 -3.30
N GLY A 369 -3.58 22.43 -2.77
CA GLY A 369 -4.81 23.02 -3.31
C GLY A 369 -4.52 24.11 -4.34
N GLU A 370 -3.78 25.15 -3.95
CA GLU A 370 -3.62 26.37 -4.77
C GLU A 370 -2.45 26.29 -5.75
N ALA A 371 -1.22 25.98 -5.27
CA ALA A 371 -0.02 25.99 -6.10
C ALA A 371 -0.09 24.93 -7.21
N LEU A 372 -0.48 23.71 -6.88
CA LEU A 372 -0.63 22.65 -7.90
C LEU A 372 -1.73 22.98 -8.92
N ALA A 373 -2.81 23.65 -8.52
CA ALA A 373 -3.87 24.03 -9.45
C ALA A 373 -3.47 25.20 -10.36
N ARG A 374 -2.69 26.17 -9.84
CA ARG A 374 -2.27 27.37 -10.57
C ARG A 374 -1.03 27.13 -11.43
N ASP A 375 0.01 26.51 -10.85
CA ASP A 375 1.36 26.42 -11.44
C ASP A 375 1.71 25.01 -11.91
N GLY A 376 0.95 23.99 -11.47
CA GLY A 376 1.21 22.57 -11.77
C GLY A 376 2.33 21.96 -10.92
N PHE A 377 2.99 22.73 -10.07
CA PHE A 377 4.07 22.26 -9.19
C PHE A 377 4.19 23.14 -7.93
N PHE A 378 4.96 22.66 -6.96
CA PHE A 378 5.48 23.50 -5.89
C PHE A 378 6.97 23.21 -5.65
N ASP A 379 7.68 24.16 -5.05
CA ASP A 379 9.11 24.11 -4.80
C ASP A 379 9.40 24.41 -3.32
N LEU A 380 10.06 23.47 -2.64
CA LEU A 380 10.55 23.60 -1.26
C LEU A 380 12.08 23.62 -1.17
N SER A 381 12.81 23.67 -2.30
CA SER A 381 14.28 23.52 -2.36
C SER A 381 15.03 24.52 -1.46
N GLU A 382 14.51 25.74 -1.34
CA GLU A 382 15.14 26.81 -0.55
C GLU A 382 14.62 26.85 0.91
N THR A 383 13.81 25.88 1.33
CA THR A 383 13.24 25.86 2.69
C THR A 383 14.16 25.12 3.68
N ALA A 384 14.13 25.55 4.94
CA ALA A 384 14.88 24.89 6.01
C ALA A 384 14.38 23.45 6.24
N GLU A 385 13.07 23.22 6.06
CA GLU A 385 12.45 21.91 6.19
C GLU A 385 13.01 20.92 5.16
N PHE A 386 13.13 21.35 3.90
CA PHE A 386 13.71 20.48 2.86
C PHE A 386 15.21 20.25 3.10
N ALA A 387 15.96 21.27 3.51
CA ALA A 387 17.39 21.12 3.85
C ALA A 387 17.62 20.09 4.99
N ALA A 388 16.70 20.04 5.97
CA ALA A 388 16.75 19.11 7.10
C ALA A 388 16.10 17.73 6.80
N LEU A 389 15.42 17.56 5.67
CA LEU A 389 14.57 16.41 5.36
C LEU A 389 15.30 15.06 5.57
N ARG A 390 16.49 14.91 4.98
CA ARG A 390 17.27 13.66 5.05
C ARG A 390 17.68 13.35 6.49
N GLN A 391 18.11 14.34 7.24
CA GLN A 391 18.56 14.16 8.63
C GLN A 391 17.38 13.88 9.56
N THR A 392 16.25 14.58 9.39
CA THR A 392 15.09 14.50 10.27
C THR A 392 14.26 13.25 10.01
N PHE A 393 13.99 12.96 8.73
CA PHE A 393 13.06 11.91 8.33
C PHE A 393 13.72 10.68 7.68
N GLY A 394 15.02 10.74 7.39
CA GLY A 394 15.78 9.60 6.87
C GLY A 394 15.46 9.22 5.43
N PHE A 395 14.78 10.07 4.65
CA PHE A 395 14.45 9.74 3.26
C PHE A 395 15.65 9.79 2.33
N ALA A 396 15.71 8.78 1.46
CA ALA A 396 16.53 8.73 0.26
C ALA A 396 15.67 8.24 -0.90
N SER A 397 16.14 8.38 -2.14
CA SER A 397 15.38 7.93 -3.31
C SER A 397 16.29 7.49 -4.44
N GLY A 398 15.72 6.76 -5.38
CA GLY A 398 16.34 6.37 -6.63
C GLY A 398 15.29 5.92 -7.63
N THR A 399 15.71 5.76 -8.87
CA THR A 399 14.86 5.36 -9.99
C THR A 399 15.44 4.16 -10.71
N SER A 400 14.60 3.38 -11.36
CA SER A 400 14.92 2.20 -12.14
C SER A 400 14.26 2.29 -13.51
N SER A 401 14.94 1.85 -14.54
CA SER A 401 14.43 1.75 -15.90
C SER A 401 13.96 0.32 -16.21
N HIS A 402 13.30 0.15 -17.36
CA HIS A 402 12.92 -1.18 -17.82
C HIS A 402 14.12 -2.14 -17.94
N SER A 403 15.25 -1.66 -18.47
CA SER A 403 16.46 -2.48 -18.59
C SER A 403 17.02 -2.88 -17.21
N ASP A 404 16.99 -1.97 -16.24
CA ASP A 404 17.43 -2.24 -14.87
C ASP A 404 16.55 -3.31 -14.21
N ARG A 405 15.22 -3.24 -14.40
CA ARG A 405 14.29 -4.26 -13.91
C ARG A 405 14.57 -5.63 -14.48
N LEU A 406 14.77 -5.74 -15.79
CA LEU A 406 15.08 -7.02 -16.43
C LEU A 406 16.41 -7.61 -15.93
N GLU A 407 17.42 -6.76 -15.74
CA GLU A 407 18.71 -7.15 -15.21
C GLU A 407 18.57 -7.66 -13.76
N GLU A 408 17.87 -6.94 -12.89
CA GLU A 408 17.70 -7.32 -11.49
C GLU A 408 16.85 -8.58 -11.31
N ILE A 409 15.79 -8.77 -12.11
CA ILE A 409 15.01 -10.02 -12.09
C ILE A 409 15.92 -11.21 -12.39
N ARG A 410 16.71 -11.14 -13.48
CA ARG A 410 17.64 -12.19 -13.88
C ARG A 410 18.71 -12.40 -12.84
N ARG A 411 19.32 -11.32 -12.36
CA ARG A 411 20.42 -11.37 -11.39
C ARG A 411 19.97 -11.99 -10.06
N THR A 412 18.82 -11.60 -9.55
CA THR A 412 18.29 -12.12 -8.28
C THR A 412 17.93 -13.61 -8.42
N GLU A 413 17.45 -14.04 -9.57
CA GLU A 413 17.22 -15.46 -9.84
C GLU A 413 18.55 -16.24 -9.90
N ASP A 414 19.54 -15.74 -10.64
CA ASP A 414 20.83 -16.41 -10.86
C ASP A 414 21.71 -16.45 -9.59
N GLU A 415 21.82 -15.33 -8.87
CA GLU A 415 22.71 -15.18 -7.73
C GLU A 415 22.08 -15.58 -6.40
N ASP A 416 20.79 -15.28 -6.21
CA ASP A 416 20.06 -15.44 -4.95
C ASP A 416 19.07 -16.63 -4.98
N ALA A 417 18.88 -17.28 -6.14
CA ALA A 417 17.87 -18.33 -6.37
C ALA A 417 16.44 -17.85 -5.99
N TYR A 418 16.15 -16.58 -6.18
CA TYR A 418 14.90 -15.96 -5.83
C TYR A 418 14.34 -15.11 -6.98
N LEU A 419 13.17 -15.51 -7.49
CA LEU A 419 12.51 -14.81 -8.59
C LEU A 419 11.61 -13.69 -8.03
N ILE A 420 11.85 -12.46 -8.46
CA ILE A 420 11.12 -11.26 -8.03
C ILE A 420 10.21 -10.72 -9.14
N ASP A 421 9.14 -10.02 -8.75
CA ASP A 421 8.28 -9.28 -9.68
C ASP A 421 8.92 -7.95 -10.12
N PRO A 422 8.45 -7.33 -11.23
CA PRO A 422 9.08 -6.13 -11.76
C PRO A 422 9.08 -4.93 -10.81
N HIS A 423 8.09 -4.80 -9.93
CA HIS A 423 8.05 -3.70 -8.96
C HIS A 423 9.04 -3.93 -7.83
N THR A 424 9.15 -5.17 -7.34
CA THR A 424 10.20 -5.54 -6.37
C THR A 424 11.58 -5.34 -6.99
N ALA A 425 11.74 -5.58 -8.30
CA ALA A 425 12.99 -5.34 -9.02
C ALA A 425 13.38 -3.84 -9.04
N ASP A 426 12.42 -2.91 -9.18
CA ASP A 426 12.70 -1.48 -8.99
C ASP A 426 13.30 -1.21 -7.60
N GLY A 427 12.75 -1.84 -6.57
CA GLY A 427 13.27 -1.76 -5.20
C GLY A 427 14.67 -2.35 -5.05
N VAL A 428 14.91 -3.54 -5.60
CA VAL A 428 16.22 -4.22 -5.52
C VAL A 428 17.30 -3.42 -6.26
N HIS A 429 16.99 -2.88 -7.43
CA HIS A 429 17.92 -2.02 -8.17
C HIS A 429 18.38 -0.82 -7.32
N VAL A 430 17.41 -0.08 -6.76
CA VAL A 430 17.72 1.09 -5.92
C VAL A 430 18.43 0.67 -4.62
N ALA A 431 18.06 -0.47 -4.03
CA ALA A 431 18.74 -1.01 -2.86
C ALA A 431 20.21 -1.27 -3.12
N ARG A 432 20.53 -1.97 -4.21
CA ARG A 432 21.92 -2.28 -4.59
C ARG A 432 22.74 -1.02 -4.92
N ALA A 433 22.09 -0.01 -5.51
CA ALA A 433 22.74 1.27 -5.81
C ALA A 433 23.12 2.07 -4.54
N LEU A 434 22.35 1.94 -3.47
CA LEU A 434 22.50 2.73 -2.24
C LEU A 434 23.13 1.96 -1.08
N CYS A 435 23.24 0.63 -1.13
CA CYS A 435 23.66 -0.21 -0.01
C CYS A 435 25.01 0.18 0.59
N SER A 436 25.98 0.61 -0.23
CA SER A 436 27.33 1.01 0.25
C SER A 436 27.34 2.27 1.11
N GLY A 437 26.27 3.06 1.09
CA GLY A 437 26.11 4.30 1.87
C GLY A 437 25.18 4.17 3.08
N LEU A 438 24.68 2.96 3.38
CA LEU A 438 23.72 2.72 4.46
C LEU A 438 24.30 1.70 5.45
N ASP A 439 24.26 2.05 6.73
CA ASP A 439 24.68 1.15 7.80
C ASP A 439 23.49 0.30 8.29
N GLY A 440 23.72 -1.00 8.51
CA GLY A 440 22.70 -1.94 9.02
C GLY A 440 21.94 -2.70 7.93
N PRO A 441 20.99 -3.56 8.33
CA PRO A 441 20.26 -4.40 7.40
C PRO A 441 19.38 -3.57 6.44
N LEU A 442 19.31 -4.00 5.18
CA LEU A 442 18.56 -3.35 4.12
C LEU A 442 17.45 -4.28 3.63
N VAL A 443 16.22 -3.88 3.84
CA VAL A 443 15.02 -4.68 3.53
C VAL A 443 14.28 -4.08 2.34
N VAL A 444 14.07 -4.87 1.30
CA VAL A 444 13.19 -4.51 0.19
C VAL A 444 11.78 -5.03 0.48
N MET A 445 10.80 -4.16 0.35
CA MET A 445 9.39 -4.51 0.54
C MET A 445 8.85 -5.15 -0.74
N GLU A 446 8.58 -6.47 -0.71
CA GLU A 446 8.03 -7.19 -1.84
C GLU A 446 6.64 -6.62 -2.21
N THR A 447 6.37 -6.49 -3.51
CA THR A 447 5.14 -5.84 -3.99
C THR A 447 4.11 -6.85 -4.47
N ALA A 448 4.54 -7.85 -5.25
CA ALA A 448 3.66 -8.85 -5.84
C ALA A 448 4.41 -10.15 -6.13
N LEU A 449 3.68 -11.22 -6.50
CA LEU A 449 4.31 -12.43 -7.02
C LEU A 449 4.57 -12.31 -8.54
N PRO A 450 5.68 -12.91 -9.03
CA PRO A 450 6.07 -12.88 -10.44
C PRO A 450 4.99 -13.34 -11.43
N VAL A 451 4.14 -14.28 -11.03
CA VAL A 451 3.06 -14.84 -11.86
C VAL A 451 2.10 -13.78 -12.42
N LYS A 452 1.96 -12.65 -11.73
CA LYS A 452 1.11 -11.54 -12.18
C LYS A 452 1.66 -10.80 -13.41
N PHE A 453 2.97 -10.90 -13.64
CA PHE A 453 3.72 -10.16 -14.67
C PHE A 453 4.54 -11.11 -15.54
N ALA A 454 3.93 -12.22 -15.93
CA ALA A 454 4.58 -13.34 -16.60
C ALA A 454 5.33 -12.95 -17.89
N GLU A 455 4.81 -11.99 -18.65
CA GLU A 455 5.46 -11.51 -19.89
C GLU A 455 6.81 -10.83 -19.59
N THR A 456 6.87 -9.98 -18.57
CA THR A 456 8.13 -9.32 -18.16
C THR A 456 9.12 -10.33 -17.58
N ILE A 457 8.64 -11.32 -16.82
CA ILE A 457 9.48 -12.39 -16.29
C ILE A 457 10.08 -13.22 -17.45
N LEU A 458 9.24 -13.61 -18.42
CA LEU A 458 9.71 -14.32 -19.61
C LEU A 458 10.74 -13.50 -20.41
N GLU A 459 10.54 -12.20 -20.55
CA GLU A 459 11.51 -11.31 -21.19
C GLU A 459 12.85 -11.28 -20.44
N ALA A 460 12.81 -11.21 -19.12
CA ALA A 460 14.00 -11.14 -18.29
C ALA A 460 14.77 -12.47 -18.23
N THR A 461 14.09 -13.60 -18.04
CA THR A 461 14.69 -14.89 -17.69
C THR A 461 14.67 -15.92 -18.83
N GLY A 462 13.83 -15.72 -19.83
CA GLY A 462 13.61 -16.67 -20.92
C GLY A 462 12.62 -17.81 -20.60
N HIS A 463 12.02 -17.81 -19.40
CA HIS A 463 11.00 -18.79 -18.99
C HIS A 463 9.83 -18.15 -18.26
N MET A 464 8.71 -18.86 -18.24
CA MET A 464 7.52 -18.41 -17.49
C MET A 464 7.72 -18.56 -15.98
N PRO A 465 7.20 -17.65 -15.15
CA PRO A 465 7.25 -17.81 -13.71
C PRO A 465 6.42 -19.01 -13.24
N PRO A 466 6.80 -19.67 -12.14
CA PRO A 466 5.99 -20.73 -11.56
C PRO A 466 4.62 -20.20 -11.12
N VAL A 467 3.56 -20.97 -11.38
CA VAL A 467 2.22 -20.64 -10.92
C VAL A 467 2.02 -21.30 -9.56
N PRO A 468 1.82 -20.53 -8.46
CA PRO A 468 1.52 -21.12 -7.16
C PRO A 468 0.25 -21.96 -7.20
N ALA A 469 0.23 -23.11 -6.49
CA ALA A 469 -0.88 -24.09 -6.50
C ALA A 469 -2.27 -23.45 -6.26
N ARG A 470 -2.33 -22.41 -5.42
CA ARG A 470 -3.58 -21.67 -5.15
C ARG A 470 -4.15 -20.91 -6.35
N PHE A 471 -3.37 -20.73 -7.41
CA PHE A 471 -3.77 -20.03 -8.64
C PHE A 471 -3.85 -20.95 -9.87
N GLU A 472 -3.59 -22.25 -9.69
CA GLU A 472 -3.73 -23.21 -10.78
C GLU A 472 -5.15 -23.20 -11.33
N GLY A 473 -5.26 -23.09 -12.64
CA GLY A 473 -6.55 -23.09 -13.35
C GLY A 473 -7.36 -21.78 -13.30
N VAL A 474 -6.89 -20.73 -12.60
CA VAL A 474 -7.64 -19.48 -12.49
C VAL A 474 -7.91 -18.82 -13.86
N GLU A 475 -6.96 -18.89 -14.79
CA GLU A 475 -7.12 -18.32 -16.14
C GLU A 475 -8.12 -19.08 -17.02
N GLY A 476 -8.33 -20.37 -16.75
CA GLY A 476 -9.31 -21.22 -17.47
C GLY A 476 -10.72 -21.18 -16.87
N GLY A 477 -10.92 -20.48 -15.76
CA GLY A 477 -12.21 -20.39 -15.07
C GLY A 477 -13.27 -19.59 -15.84
N ALA A 478 -14.55 -19.80 -15.47
CA ALA A 478 -15.64 -18.96 -15.96
C ALA A 478 -15.45 -17.52 -15.51
N GLN A 479 -15.61 -16.57 -16.43
CA GLN A 479 -15.48 -15.14 -16.15
C GLN A 479 -16.82 -14.44 -16.33
N ARG A 480 -17.09 -13.47 -15.45
CA ARG A 480 -18.29 -12.62 -15.50
C ARG A 480 -17.89 -11.15 -15.53
N LEU A 481 -18.25 -10.45 -16.57
CA LEU A 481 -18.06 -9.01 -16.71
C LEU A 481 -19.22 -8.41 -17.49
N VAL A 482 -19.38 -7.09 -17.37
CA VAL A 482 -20.30 -6.28 -18.14
C VAL A 482 -19.48 -5.38 -19.04
N GLU A 483 -19.69 -5.45 -20.36
CA GLU A 483 -19.09 -4.49 -21.29
C GLU A 483 -19.97 -3.22 -21.32
N MET A 484 -19.33 -2.06 -21.28
CA MET A 484 -20.05 -0.78 -21.18
C MET A 484 -19.33 0.31 -22.01
N PRO A 485 -20.06 1.18 -22.72
CA PRO A 485 -19.45 2.35 -23.34
C PRO A 485 -18.94 3.33 -22.27
N ASN A 486 -18.04 4.22 -22.63
CA ASN A 486 -17.60 5.33 -21.77
C ASN A 486 -18.73 6.35 -21.60
N ASP A 487 -19.73 6.02 -20.77
CA ASP A 487 -20.93 6.84 -20.51
C ASP A 487 -21.35 6.78 -19.05
N ALA A 488 -21.36 7.94 -18.37
CA ALA A 488 -21.75 8.06 -16.98
C ALA A 488 -23.23 7.73 -16.71
N ALA A 489 -24.13 7.93 -17.68
CA ALA A 489 -25.53 7.56 -17.54
C ALA A 489 -25.69 6.02 -17.58
N ALA A 490 -24.93 5.34 -18.42
CA ALA A 490 -24.89 3.88 -18.47
C ALA A 490 -24.37 3.30 -17.16
N LEU A 491 -23.32 3.90 -16.56
CA LEU A 491 -22.83 3.48 -15.26
C LEU A 491 -23.86 3.64 -14.14
N ARG A 492 -24.57 4.77 -14.10
CA ARG A 492 -25.64 4.97 -13.11
C ARG A 492 -26.75 3.92 -13.27
N ALA A 493 -27.22 3.68 -14.49
CA ALA A 493 -28.23 2.68 -14.77
C ALA A 493 -27.79 1.26 -14.34
N LEU A 494 -26.50 0.93 -14.58
CA LEU A 494 -25.93 -0.35 -14.14
C LEU A 494 -25.91 -0.48 -12.62
N ILE A 495 -25.54 0.59 -11.89
CA ILE A 495 -25.57 0.61 -10.41
C ILE A 495 -27.02 0.41 -9.93
N GLU A 496 -27.99 1.11 -10.53
CA GLU A 496 -29.41 0.98 -10.18
C GLU A 496 -29.97 -0.42 -10.42
N GLU A 497 -29.50 -1.11 -11.47
CA GLU A 497 -29.92 -2.47 -11.80
C GLU A 497 -29.30 -3.53 -10.91
N ARG A 498 -27.98 -3.39 -10.61
CA ARG A 498 -27.17 -4.49 -10.04
C ARG A 498 -26.94 -4.38 -8.54
N VAL A 499 -26.96 -3.16 -7.99
CA VAL A 499 -26.69 -2.97 -6.56
C VAL A 499 -27.98 -3.20 -5.76
N LYS A 500 -27.89 -4.10 -4.77
CA LYS A 500 -28.99 -4.37 -3.85
C LYS A 500 -28.91 -3.41 -2.67
N ARG A 501 -29.95 -2.59 -2.48
CA ARG A 501 -30.06 -1.67 -1.34
C ARG A 501 -30.29 -2.45 -0.05
N GLY A 502 -29.37 -2.31 0.92
CA GLY A 502 -29.57 -2.84 2.27
C GLY A 502 -29.60 -4.38 2.38
N ALA A 503 -28.93 -5.09 1.47
CA ALA A 503 -28.86 -6.56 1.49
C ALA A 503 -27.72 -7.07 2.40
#